data_144c87061e0e0bbfead41071c1d178bb
#
_entry.id   144c87061e0e0bbfead41071c1d178bb
#
_cell.length_a   1.000
_cell.length_b   1.000
_cell.length_c   1.000
_cell.angle_alpha   90.00
_cell.angle_beta   90.00
_cell.angle_gamma   90.00
#
_symmetry.space_group_name_H-M   'P 1'
#
loop_
_entity.id
_entity.type
_entity.pdbx_description
1 polymer ?
#
loop_
_entity_poly.entity_id
_entity_poly.type
_entity_poly.pdbx_seq_one_letter_code
_entity_poly.pdbx_strand_id
1 'polypeptide(L)'
;MTHLGDVAACTRLLSEQVQQILKDGRCVVTLGGDHSVGIGTIDGHVKAMKDVAVLWIDAHADLNTNKTSESGNVHGMPVALLTTELSDYWPHLPGMDWQQPMLSIRNVAYIGLRSVDSYERLVIEKFGISAFGMEDVERFGIHNTISMALDRIDPEGVK
;
A
#
# COMPACT_ATOMS: atom_id res chain seq x y z
N MET A 1 -18.51 0.51 -4.53
CA MET A 1 -17.57 -0.53 -4.06
C MET A 1 -18.36 -1.73 -3.58
N THR A 2 -18.22 -2.82 -4.29
CA THR A 2 -18.90 -4.08 -3.96
C THR A 2 -18.23 -4.71 -2.74
N HIS A 3 -19.01 -5.29 -1.83
CA HIS A 3 -18.52 -5.97 -0.62
C HIS A 3 -17.66 -5.14 0.34
N LEU A 4 -17.75 -3.81 0.31
CA LEU A 4 -16.94 -2.95 1.19
C LEU A 4 -17.10 -3.32 2.69
N GLY A 5 -18.29 -3.63 3.14
CA GLY A 5 -18.54 -4.02 4.54
C GLY A 5 -17.80 -5.29 4.96
N ASP A 6 -17.78 -6.30 4.10
CA ASP A 6 -17.07 -7.57 4.36
C ASP A 6 -15.55 -7.35 4.35
N VAL A 7 -15.06 -6.59 3.38
CA VAL A 7 -13.64 -6.21 3.30
C VAL A 7 -13.22 -5.41 4.52
N ALA A 8 -14.02 -4.42 4.93
CA ALA A 8 -13.74 -3.60 6.11
C ALA A 8 -13.65 -4.44 7.40
N ALA A 9 -14.60 -5.37 7.60
CA ALA A 9 -14.60 -6.26 8.76
C ALA A 9 -13.38 -7.21 8.76
N CYS A 10 -13.09 -7.82 7.62
CA CYS A 10 -11.97 -8.75 7.47
C CYS A 10 -10.62 -8.04 7.68
N THR A 11 -10.40 -6.91 7.02
CA THR A 11 -9.14 -6.17 7.10
C THR A 11 -8.92 -5.52 8.47
N ARG A 12 -10.00 -5.15 9.18
CA ARG A 12 -9.92 -4.75 10.59
C ARG A 12 -9.37 -5.85 11.48
N LEU A 13 -9.97 -7.04 11.41
CA LEU A 13 -9.50 -8.19 12.20
C LEU A 13 -8.04 -8.53 11.87
N LEU A 14 -7.68 -8.45 10.59
CA LEU A 14 -6.30 -8.67 10.15
C LEU A 14 -5.35 -7.63 10.76
N SER A 15 -5.70 -6.34 10.74
CA SER A 15 -4.91 -5.28 11.37
C SER A 15 -4.70 -5.55 12.88
N GLU A 16 -5.75 -5.92 13.60
CA GLU A 16 -5.68 -6.25 15.03
C GLU A 16 -4.74 -7.44 15.28
N GLN A 17 -4.79 -8.49 14.45
CA GLN A 17 -3.91 -9.65 14.56
C GLN A 17 -2.45 -9.30 14.24
N VAL A 18 -2.20 -8.53 13.19
CA VAL A 18 -0.85 -8.06 12.84
C VAL A 18 -0.24 -7.28 14.00
N GLN A 19 -0.98 -6.33 14.57
CA GLN A 19 -0.52 -5.56 15.74
C GLN A 19 -0.14 -6.47 16.92
N GLN A 20 -0.95 -7.49 17.20
CA GLN A 20 -0.69 -8.41 18.30
C GLN A 20 0.59 -9.23 18.06
N ILE A 21 0.76 -9.77 16.85
CA ILE A 21 1.95 -10.55 16.48
C ILE A 21 3.22 -9.71 16.60
N LEU A 22 3.17 -8.46 16.13
CA LEU A 22 4.32 -7.53 16.20
C LEU A 22 4.64 -7.12 17.65
N LYS A 23 3.64 -6.89 18.50
CA LYS A 23 3.84 -6.62 19.93
C LYS A 23 4.49 -7.79 20.67
N ASP A 24 4.25 -9.01 20.21
CA ASP A 24 4.93 -10.21 20.73
C ASP A 24 6.37 -10.36 20.20
N GLY A 25 6.88 -9.41 19.43
CA GLY A 25 8.23 -9.44 18.83
C GLY A 25 8.40 -10.44 17.69
N ARG A 26 7.31 -10.86 17.05
CA ARG A 26 7.31 -11.82 15.94
C ARG A 26 7.15 -11.11 14.61
N CYS A 27 7.69 -11.72 13.54
CA CYS A 27 7.45 -11.30 12.17
C CYS A 27 6.08 -11.80 11.68
N VAL A 28 5.47 -11.03 10.78
CA VAL A 28 4.18 -11.36 10.16
C VAL A 28 4.40 -11.82 8.72
N VAL A 29 3.77 -12.92 8.36
CA VAL A 29 3.60 -13.36 6.97
C VAL A 29 2.11 -13.51 6.73
N THR A 30 1.55 -12.65 5.87
CA THR A 30 0.14 -12.74 5.49
C THR A 30 0.00 -13.57 4.22
N LEU A 31 -0.76 -14.65 4.31
CA LEU A 31 -1.20 -15.43 3.15
C LEU A 31 -2.65 -15.08 2.89
N GLY A 32 -2.93 -14.50 1.75
CA GLY A 32 -4.23 -13.90 1.52
C GLY A 32 -4.93 -14.35 0.25
N GLY A 33 -6.10 -13.78 0.09
CA GLY A 33 -6.93 -13.80 -1.10
C GLY A 33 -6.51 -12.72 -2.08
N ASP A 34 -7.34 -11.70 -2.27
CA ASP A 34 -7.00 -10.56 -3.11
C ASP A 34 -6.17 -9.49 -2.38
N HIS A 35 -5.73 -8.45 -3.11
CA HIS A 35 -4.81 -7.44 -2.58
C HIS A 35 -5.42 -6.51 -1.52
N SER A 36 -6.74 -6.56 -1.27
CA SER A 36 -7.37 -5.81 -0.17
C SER A 36 -6.82 -6.20 1.21
N VAL A 37 -6.23 -7.40 1.36
CA VAL A 37 -5.54 -7.81 2.60
C VAL A 37 -4.38 -6.87 2.96
N GLY A 38 -3.80 -6.17 1.97
CA GLY A 38 -2.78 -5.14 2.17
C GLY A 38 -3.25 -4.03 3.10
N ILE A 39 -4.55 -3.68 3.08
CA ILE A 39 -5.12 -2.65 3.95
C ILE A 39 -4.90 -3.03 5.43
N GLY A 40 -5.32 -4.23 5.82
CA GLY A 40 -5.19 -4.69 7.20
C GLY A 40 -3.75 -4.98 7.61
N THR A 41 -2.97 -5.57 6.71
CA THR A 41 -1.56 -5.90 6.98
C THR A 41 -0.72 -4.65 7.23
N ILE A 42 -0.79 -3.66 6.35
CA ILE A 42 0.00 -2.43 6.46
C ILE A 42 -0.52 -1.55 7.59
N ASP A 43 -1.85 -1.38 7.72
CA ASP A 43 -2.44 -0.64 8.84
C ASP A 43 -1.99 -1.21 10.19
N GLY A 44 -1.95 -2.53 10.33
CA GLY A 44 -1.46 -3.19 11.53
C GLY A 44 0.02 -2.91 11.83
N HIS A 45 0.87 -2.90 10.80
CA HIS A 45 2.29 -2.55 10.94
C HIS A 45 2.47 -1.09 11.37
N VAL A 46 1.82 -0.15 10.67
CA VAL A 46 1.93 1.28 10.97
C VAL A 46 1.42 1.62 12.36
N LYS A 47 0.39 0.94 12.84
CA LYS A 47 -0.12 1.10 14.21
C LYS A 47 0.78 0.49 15.29
N ALA A 48 1.51 -0.55 14.96
CA ALA A 48 2.41 -1.23 15.90
C ALA A 48 3.83 -0.62 15.93
N MET A 49 4.28 -0.05 14.81
CA MET A 49 5.63 0.45 14.61
C MET A 49 5.60 1.93 14.21
N LYS A 50 6.57 2.73 14.67
CA LYS A 50 6.57 4.18 14.43
C LYS A 50 6.98 4.53 13.00
N ASP A 51 7.97 3.84 12.47
CA ASP A 51 8.57 4.13 11.16
C ASP A 51 8.41 2.90 10.26
N VAL A 52 7.58 3.02 9.25
CA VAL A 52 7.28 1.93 8.30
C VAL A 52 7.50 2.43 6.89
N ALA A 53 8.27 1.69 6.12
CA ALA A 53 8.36 1.81 4.68
C ALA A 53 7.72 0.60 4.00
N VAL A 54 7.18 0.81 2.82
CA VAL A 54 6.48 -0.24 2.06
C VAL A 54 7.13 -0.40 0.69
N LEU A 55 7.63 -1.59 0.43
CA LEU A 55 8.05 -2.01 -0.89
C LEU A 55 6.90 -2.78 -1.54
N TRP A 56 6.22 -2.14 -2.51
CA TRP A 56 5.07 -2.69 -3.20
C TRP A 56 5.51 -3.37 -4.50
N ILE A 57 5.53 -4.69 -4.49
CA ILE A 57 6.02 -5.48 -5.63
C ILE A 57 4.81 -6.01 -6.39
N ASP A 58 4.43 -5.31 -7.44
CA ASP A 58 3.19 -5.57 -8.18
C ASP A 58 3.24 -5.07 -9.62
N ALA A 59 2.32 -5.60 -10.45
CA ALA A 59 2.02 -5.08 -11.78
C ALA A 59 1.27 -3.73 -11.74
N HIS A 60 0.51 -3.49 -10.67
CA HIS A 60 -0.42 -2.39 -10.47
C HIS A 60 0.06 -1.47 -9.34
N ALA A 61 -0.44 -0.24 -9.32
CA ALA A 61 -0.07 0.71 -8.27
C ALA A 61 -1.06 0.73 -7.09
N ASP A 62 -2.28 0.22 -7.29
CA ASP A 62 -3.35 0.18 -6.29
C ASP A 62 -3.63 1.55 -5.63
N LEU A 63 -3.51 2.61 -6.46
CA LEU A 63 -3.65 4.02 -6.08
C LEU A 63 -4.99 4.62 -6.47
N ASN A 64 -5.91 3.81 -6.98
CA ASN A 64 -7.25 4.29 -7.31
C ASN A 64 -8.07 4.59 -6.07
N THR A 65 -8.92 5.60 -6.19
CA THR A 65 -9.96 5.92 -5.21
C THR A 65 -11.32 5.38 -5.70
N ASN A 66 -12.34 5.48 -4.87
CA ASN A 66 -13.71 5.14 -5.26
C ASN A 66 -14.25 5.98 -6.45
N LYS A 67 -13.62 7.12 -6.75
CA LYS A 67 -14.01 8.02 -7.85
C LYS A 67 -13.23 7.75 -9.14
N THR A 68 -12.07 7.14 -9.04
CA THR A 68 -11.18 6.95 -10.19
C THR A 68 -11.13 5.50 -10.67
N SER A 69 -11.47 4.56 -9.80
CA SER A 69 -11.54 3.14 -10.15
C SER A 69 -12.69 2.85 -11.13
N GLU A 70 -12.38 2.30 -12.29
CA GLU A 70 -13.37 1.86 -13.26
C GLU A 70 -14.16 0.64 -12.79
N SER A 71 -13.51 -0.29 -12.09
CA SER A 71 -14.12 -1.53 -11.59
C SER A 71 -14.89 -1.34 -10.29
N GLY A 72 -14.52 -0.34 -9.48
CA GLY A 72 -15.01 -0.16 -8.12
C GLY A 72 -14.53 -1.23 -7.12
N ASN A 73 -13.55 -2.04 -7.49
CA ASN A 73 -13.01 -3.10 -6.65
C ASN A 73 -12.02 -2.57 -5.63
N VAL A 74 -12.22 -2.93 -4.36
CA VAL A 74 -11.39 -2.44 -3.24
C VAL A 74 -9.94 -2.89 -3.34
N HIS A 75 -9.66 -4.04 -3.94
CA HIS A 75 -8.30 -4.56 -4.08
C HIS A 75 -7.38 -3.69 -4.95
N GLY A 76 -7.91 -2.81 -5.79
CA GLY A 76 -7.13 -1.81 -6.55
C GLY A 76 -6.98 -0.45 -5.84
N MET A 77 -7.26 -0.39 -4.54
CA MET A 77 -7.30 0.87 -3.76
C MET A 77 -6.45 0.87 -2.47
N PRO A 78 -5.78 -0.22 -2.07
CA PRO A 78 -5.14 -0.31 -0.76
C PRO A 78 -4.17 0.82 -0.46
N VAL A 79 -3.27 1.14 -1.41
CA VAL A 79 -2.25 2.18 -1.20
C VAL A 79 -2.89 3.56 -1.06
N ALA A 80 -3.92 3.85 -1.85
CA ALA A 80 -4.64 5.11 -1.76
C ALA A 80 -5.38 5.27 -0.42
N LEU A 81 -5.92 4.19 0.14
CA LEU A 81 -6.61 4.19 1.44
C LEU A 81 -5.65 4.42 2.61
N LEU A 82 -4.43 3.90 2.51
CA LEU A 82 -3.45 3.90 3.60
C LEU A 82 -2.65 5.20 3.69
N THR A 83 -2.58 5.97 2.59
CA THR A 83 -1.68 7.12 2.50
C THR A 83 -2.32 8.44 2.94
N THR A 84 -1.60 9.21 3.75
CA THR A 84 -2.05 10.48 4.33
C THR A 84 -2.31 11.53 3.26
N GLU A 85 -1.48 11.59 2.21
CA GLU A 85 -1.57 12.57 1.14
C GLU A 85 -2.81 12.39 0.25
N LEU A 86 -3.43 11.21 0.30
CA LEU A 86 -4.66 10.92 -0.44
C LEU A 86 -5.92 10.92 0.43
N SER A 87 -5.80 11.20 1.72
CA SER A 87 -6.94 11.17 2.67
C SER A 87 -8.11 12.05 2.26
N ASP A 88 -7.84 13.25 1.77
CA ASP A 88 -8.87 14.23 1.38
C ASP A 88 -9.66 13.83 0.11
N TYR A 89 -9.18 12.84 -0.63
CA TYR A 89 -9.86 12.34 -1.83
C TYR A 89 -10.94 11.30 -1.53
N TRP A 90 -10.97 10.81 -0.28
CA TRP A 90 -11.93 9.80 0.15
C TRP A 90 -13.17 10.40 0.80
N PRO A 91 -14.38 9.93 0.43
CA PRO A 91 -15.56 10.18 1.23
C PRO A 91 -15.52 9.32 2.51
N HIS A 92 -16.43 9.57 3.43
CA HIS A 92 -16.68 8.63 4.50
C HIS A 92 -17.05 7.25 3.93
N LEU A 93 -16.33 6.23 4.35
CA LEU A 93 -16.53 4.84 3.93
C LEU A 93 -17.16 4.04 5.07
N PRO A 94 -18.42 3.61 4.92
CA PRO A 94 -19.10 2.86 5.98
C PRO A 94 -18.32 1.60 6.40
N GLY A 95 -18.07 1.46 7.70
CA GLY A 95 -17.34 0.35 8.27
C GLY A 95 -15.82 0.48 8.23
N MET A 96 -15.26 1.55 7.63
CA MET A 96 -13.81 1.81 7.59
C MET A 96 -13.34 2.83 8.64
N ASP A 97 -14.19 3.22 9.59
CA ASP A 97 -13.86 4.21 10.64
C ASP A 97 -12.69 3.80 11.54
N TRP A 98 -12.35 2.53 11.57
CA TRP A 98 -11.22 1.97 12.30
C TRP A 98 -9.87 2.25 11.64
N GLN A 99 -9.88 2.48 10.31
CA GLN A 99 -8.69 2.73 9.51
C GLN A 99 -8.48 4.24 9.39
N GLN A 100 -7.30 4.70 9.74
CA GLN A 100 -6.88 6.08 9.55
C GLN A 100 -5.64 6.08 8.65
N PRO A 101 -5.60 6.91 7.60
CA PRO A 101 -4.39 7.04 6.78
C PRO A 101 -3.22 7.53 7.63
N MET A 102 -2.18 6.71 7.75
CA MET A 102 -1.01 7.01 8.60
C MET A 102 0.32 6.82 7.86
N LEU A 103 0.28 6.17 6.70
CA LEU A 103 1.47 5.95 5.88
C LEU A 103 1.74 7.18 5.01
N SER A 104 2.95 7.73 5.07
CA SER A 104 3.33 8.74 4.06
C SER A 104 3.54 8.07 2.70
N ILE A 105 3.01 8.67 1.65
CA ILE A 105 3.21 8.18 0.28
C ILE A 105 4.69 8.15 -0.13
N ARG A 106 5.53 8.96 0.52
CA ARG A 106 6.99 8.98 0.32
C ARG A 106 7.70 7.77 0.91
N ASN A 107 7.04 7.03 1.79
CA ASN A 107 7.54 5.79 2.36
C ASN A 107 7.10 4.56 1.53
N VAL A 108 6.56 4.78 0.34
CA VAL A 108 6.16 3.72 -0.60
C VAL A 108 7.07 3.72 -1.81
N ALA A 109 7.58 2.58 -2.19
CA ALA A 109 8.26 2.37 -3.48
C ALA A 109 7.65 1.18 -4.21
N TYR A 110 7.51 1.33 -5.52
CA TYR A 110 6.96 0.29 -6.41
C TYR A 110 8.06 -0.42 -7.17
N ILE A 111 7.89 -1.74 -7.35
CA ILE A 111 8.73 -2.55 -8.25
C ILE A 111 7.83 -3.42 -9.12
N GLY A 112 8.11 -3.44 -10.42
CA GLY A 112 7.46 -4.32 -11.37
C GLY A 112 6.20 -3.76 -12.02
N LEU A 113 5.95 -2.46 -11.88
CA LEU A 113 4.80 -1.80 -12.50
C LEU A 113 4.80 -1.99 -14.02
N ARG A 114 3.65 -2.40 -14.57
CA ARG A 114 3.46 -2.59 -16.02
C ARG A 114 2.01 -2.39 -16.48
N SER A 115 1.07 -2.30 -15.54
CA SER A 115 -0.34 -2.05 -15.81
C SER A 115 -0.83 -0.97 -14.84
N VAL A 116 -0.59 0.28 -15.20
CA VAL A 116 -0.89 1.47 -14.40
C VAL A 116 -1.77 2.38 -15.24
N ASP A 117 -2.91 2.80 -14.71
CA ASP A 117 -3.83 3.67 -15.43
C ASP A 117 -3.41 5.17 -15.38
N SER A 118 -4.16 6.00 -16.09
CA SER A 118 -3.82 7.42 -16.24
C SER A 118 -3.85 8.18 -14.93
N TYR A 119 -4.80 7.85 -14.05
CA TYR A 119 -4.93 8.50 -12.75
C TYR A 119 -3.80 8.11 -11.81
N GLU A 120 -3.49 6.82 -11.75
CA GLU A 120 -2.38 6.31 -10.94
C GLU A 120 -1.05 6.92 -11.37
N ARG A 121 -0.81 7.05 -12.69
CA ARG A 121 0.39 7.74 -13.23
C ARG A 121 0.46 9.18 -12.76
N LEU A 122 -0.65 9.91 -12.82
CA LEU A 122 -0.71 11.30 -12.32
C LEU A 122 -0.39 11.40 -10.83
N VAL A 123 -0.86 10.45 -10.02
CA VAL A 123 -0.56 10.40 -8.58
C VAL A 123 0.93 10.13 -8.35
N ILE A 124 1.49 9.14 -9.04
CA ILE A 124 2.92 8.81 -8.96
C ILE A 124 3.78 10.02 -9.30
N GLU A 125 3.49 10.70 -10.40
CA GLU A 125 4.22 11.89 -10.84
C GLU A 125 4.03 13.08 -9.88
N LYS A 126 2.79 13.36 -9.48
CA LYS A 126 2.44 14.50 -8.62
C LYS A 126 3.15 14.43 -7.25
N PHE A 127 3.20 13.26 -6.66
CA PHE A 127 3.79 13.06 -5.33
C PHE A 127 5.25 12.61 -5.37
N GLY A 128 5.80 12.37 -6.56
CA GLY A 128 7.18 11.92 -6.74
C GLY A 128 7.45 10.55 -6.11
N ILE A 129 6.48 9.64 -6.24
CA ILE A 129 6.59 8.30 -5.67
C ILE A 129 7.68 7.52 -6.42
N SER A 130 8.52 6.82 -5.67
CA SER A 130 9.55 5.96 -6.27
C SER A 130 8.90 4.77 -6.95
N ALA A 131 8.98 4.71 -8.27
CA ALA A 131 8.34 3.67 -9.07
C ALA A 131 9.32 3.10 -10.09
N PHE A 132 9.52 1.81 -10.02
CA PHE A 132 10.38 1.04 -10.91
C PHE A 132 9.51 0.04 -11.68
N GLY A 133 9.38 0.25 -12.99
CA GLY A 133 8.63 -0.64 -13.87
C GLY A 133 9.38 -1.93 -14.19
N MET A 134 8.76 -2.83 -14.93
CA MET A 134 9.42 -4.03 -15.43
C MET A 134 10.63 -3.70 -16.32
N GLU A 135 10.58 -2.58 -17.04
CA GLU A 135 11.70 -2.09 -17.86
C GLU A 135 12.95 -1.80 -17.03
N ASP A 136 12.77 -1.27 -15.80
CA ASP A 136 13.87 -1.05 -14.87
C ASP A 136 14.43 -2.36 -14.34
N VAL A 137 13.56 -3.32 -14.05
CA VAL A 137 13.95 -4.66 -13.61
C VAL A 137 14.75 -5.38 -14.71
N GLU A 138 14.34 -5.27 -15.97
CA GLU A 138 15.05 -5.84 -17.11
C GLU A 138 16.41 -5.15 -17.34
N ARG A 139 16.46 -3.83 -17.16
CA ARG A 139 17.66 -3.03 -17.41
C ARG A 139 18.71 -3.18 -16.31
N PHE A 140 18.32 -3.16 -15.06
CA PHE A 140 19.24 -3.09 -13.91
C PHE A 140 19.36 -4.42 -13.16
N GLY A 141 18.44 -5.36 -13.40
CA GLY A 141 18.28 -6.58 -12.63
C GLY A 141 17.55 -6.33 -11.30
N ILE A 142 16.87 -7.35 -10.80
CA ILE A 142 16.00 -7.25 -9.60
C ILE A 142 16.78 -6.79 -8.36
N HIS A 143 18.00 -7.27 -8.15
CA HIS A 143 18.82 -6.90 -7.00
C HIS A 143 19.09 -5.39 -6.94
N ASN A 144 19.57 -4.81 -8.04
CA ASN A 144 19.84 -3.37 -8.09
C ASN A 144 18.56 -2.54 -7.99
N THR A 145 17.47 -3.01 -8.61
CA THR A 145 16.16 -2.33 -8.52
C THR A 145 15.66 -2.28 -7.08
N ILE A 146 15.78 -3.38 -6.33
CA ILE A 146 15.43 -3.40 -4.90
C ILE A 146 16.31 -2.43 -4.12
N SER A 147 17.63 -2.44 -4.32
CA SER A 147 18.54 -1.52 -3.64
C SER A 147 18.17 -0.06 -3.91
N MET A 148 17.93 0.30 -5.18
CA MET A 148 17.53 1.65 -5.55
C MET A 148 16.18 2.06 -4.92
N ALA A 149 15.22 1.14 -4.82
CA ALA A 149 13.93 1.39 -4.18
C ALA A 149 14.09 1.63 -2.66
N LEU A 150 14.86 0.78 -1.98
CA LEU A 150 15.13 0.91 -0.55
C LEU A 150 15.88 2.20 -0.23
N ASP A 151 16.89 2.57 -1.01
CA ASP A 151 17.62 3.84 -0.84
C ASP A 151 16.71 5.07 -0.91
N ARG A 152 15.56 4.97 -1.57
CA ARG A 152 14.57 6.06 -1.68
C ARG A 152 13.64 6.18 -0.48
N ILE A 153 13.22 5.06 0.09
CA ILE A 153 12.20 5.03 1.14
C ILE A 153 12.79 4.80 2.53
N ASP A 154 13.99 4.22 2.60
CA ASP A 154 14.68 3.91 3.85
C ASP A 154 16.21 4.05 3.70
N PRO A 155 16.73 5.27 3.38
CA PRO A 155 18.16 5.48 3.11
C PRO A 155 19.06 5.17 4.33
N GLU A 156 18.50 5.15 5.52
CA GLU A 156 19.24 4.88 6.77
C GLU A 156 19.09 3.43 7.23
N GLY A 157 18.23 2.64 6.59
CA GLY A 157 18.00 1.23 6.94
C GLY A 157 17.33 1.02 8.31
N VAL A 158 16.42 1.92 8.69
CA VAL A 158 15.78 1.92 10.03
C VAL A 158 14.26 1.74 10.01
N LYS A 159 13.64 1.68 8.82
CA LYS A 159 12.20 1.52 8.63
C LYS A 159 11.79 0.08 8.37
#